data_c6839da7188e858bcf449901bc8f011d
#
_entry.id   c6839da7188e858bcf449901bc8f011d
#
_cell.length_a   1.000
_cell.length_b   1.000
_cell.length_c   1.000
_cell.angle_alpha   90.00
_cell.angle_beta   90.00
_cell.angle_gamma   90.00
#
_symmetry.space_group_name_H-M   'P 1'
#
loop_
_entity.id
_entity.type
_entity.pdbx_description
1 polymer ?
#
loop_
_entity_poly.entity_id
_entity_poly.type
_entity_poly.pdbx_seq_one_letter_code
_entity_poly.pdbx_strand_id
1 'polypeptide(L)'
;MKRRLLAMTLTVILGVTSLVGCSNNSVGSNKTGENTEITFWHSMGGKGGEAINSLVEEFNNSQDKIKVVAEYQGSYDDSINKLKSSALSNSGPDVMQLYDIGTKWMIDSEYAIPMQDMVDKNDYDISSLEKNILDYYTIDRKLYSMPFNSSTPILFYNKTAFDEAGLTDEDIPTNFDEIIEVSNKLSIKNGNQVSRYGYAMQIYGWFFEQFLLKQGLDYANEGNGRSGDATEVVFDSNSGGLNIVEGWKKLVDSGVVGNFGRDGQNTLDAFSSGSVAMMVASTANLGDLKSKIGDSFELGTAYFPGVSEGNKGGVSVGGASLWIMDKGDEEKEDAAFEFIKFMVSAETQVKWYQATGYFSVSTEAYKLSEMNEYLDANPQFKTAIEQLREDNNKSGAVLGVFPEARASIEENIEKVLNNEITPETAVENMAKTINSALDKYNKSNK
;
A
#
# COMPACT_ATOMS: atom_id res chain seq x y z
N MET A 1 -15.00 41.39 48.12
CA MET A 1 -14.30 42.61 48.59
C MET A 1 -13.10 42.88 47.71
N LYS A 2 -13.04 44.14 47.17
CA LYS A 2 -11.91 44.87 46.51
C LYS A 2 -11.25 44.18 45.28
N ARG A 3 -11.64 44.48 44.03
CA ARG A 3 -11.33 45.66 43.13
C ARG A 3 -9.89 46.16 43.32
N ARG A 4 -9.09 46.05 42.24
CA ARG A 4 -8.21 47.11 41.72
C ARG A 4 -7.93 46.93 40.23
N LEU A 5 -8.50 47.83 39.43
CA LEU A 5 -8.08 48.23 38.09
C LEU A 5 -6.69 48.91 38.18
N LEU A 6 -5.89 48.77 37.18
CA LEU A 6 -5.02 49.86 36.72
C LEU A 6 -4.91 49.83 35.18
N ALA A 7 -5.24 50.96 34.62
CA ALA A 7 -5.20 51.26 33.20
C ALA A 7 -3.97 52.16 32.90
N MET A 8 -3.78 52.42 31.62
CA MET A 8 -2.89 53.44 30.96
C MET A 8 -1.46 52.92 30.64
N THR A 9 -0.88 53.15 29.45
CA THR A 9 -0.89 54.35 28.64
C THR A 9 -0.55 54.04 27.17
N LEU A 10 -1.27 54.69 26.29
CA LEU A 10 -1.06 54.84 24.83
C LEU A 10 0.10 55.82 24.59
N THR A 11 1.06 55.50 23.69
CA THR A 11 1.93 56.51 23.13
C THR A 11 1.97 56.37 21.61
N VAL A 12 1.33 57.31 20.94
CA VAL A 12 1.35 57.58 19.51
C VAL A 12 2.59 58.48 19.25
N ILE A 13 3.44 58.08 18.29
CA ILE A 13 4.40 58.98 17.67
C ILE A 13 4.17 58.98 16.17
N LEU A 14 3.61 60.09 15.68
CA LEU A 14 3.61 60.51 14.27
C LEU A 14 4.94 61.24 13.96
N GLY A 15 5.47 61.04 12.78
CA GLY A 15 6.60 61.85 12.27
C GLY A 15 7.05 61.37 10.91
N VAL A 16 6.48 61.83 9.92
CA VAL A 16 6.80 62.86 8.88
C VAL A 16 7.63 62.31 7.69
N THR A 17 6.98 62.42 6.58
CA THR A 17 7.34 62.27 5.16
C THR A 17 8.66 62.92 4.72
N SER A 18 9.34 62.22 3.77
CA SER A 18 10.09 62.93 2.71
C SER A 18 10.03 62.15 1.39
N LEU A 19 9.35 62.71 0.43
CA LEU A 19 9.38 62.41 -0.99
C LEU A 19 10.67 62.94 -1.59
N VAL A 20 11.47 62.12 -2.27
CA VAL A 20 12.33 62.55 -3.37
C VAL A 20 12.54 61.35 -4.34
N GLY A 21 12.09 61.45 -5.54
CA GLY A 21 12.87 61.50 -6.75
C GLY A 21 12.74 60.25 -7.64
N CYS A 22 11.95 60.36 -8.72
CA CYS A 22 12.01 59.43 -9.87
C CYS A 22 13.40 59.37 -10.47
N SER A 23 13.89 58.17 -10.65
CA SER A 23 14.91 57.87 -11.68
C SER A 23 14.51 56.56 -12.34
N ASN A 24 14.06 56.65 -13.60
CA ASN A 24 13.95 55.51 -14.51
C ASN A 24 15.34 54.94 -14.74
N ASN A 25 15.57 53.74 -14.23
CA ASN A 25 16.53 52.82 -14.78
C ASN A 25 15.84 51.45 -14.90
N SER A 26 15.53 51.12 -16.12
CA SER A 26 15.23 49.74 -16.52
C SER A 26 16.47 48.86 -16.28
N VAL A 27 16.59 48.38 -15.04
CA VAL A 27 17.52 47.26 -14.74
C VAL A 27 16.72 46.01 -15.03
N GLY A 28 17.18 45.27 -16.04
CA GLY A 28 16.67 43.94 -16.33
C GLY A 28 16.60 43.15 -15.04
N SER A 29 15.44 42.64 -14.73
CA SER A 29 15.24 41.63 -13.70
C SER A 29 16.05 40.38 -14.10
N ASN A 30 17.29 40.30 -13.61
CA ASN A 30 17.90 39.01 -13.42
C ASN A 30 17.03 38.28 -12.37
N LYS A 31 16.08 37.49 -12.83
CA LYS A 31 15.55 36.38 -12.02
C LYS A 31 16.76 35.50 -11.70
N THR A 32 17.43 35.71 -10.59
CA THR A 32 18.20 34.67 -9.91
C THR A 32 17.20 33.58 -9.68
N GLY A 33 17.40 32.42 -10.31
CA GLY A 33 16.41 31.34 -10.34
C GLY A 33 16.01 30.97 -8.93
N GLU A 34 14.80 31.32 -8.53
CA GLU A 34 14.13 30.68 -7.42
C GLU A 34 13.79 29.26 -7.89
N ASN A 35 14.22 28.25 -7.10
CA ASN A 35 13.88 26.86 -7.37
C ASN A 35 12.37 26.71 -7.28
N THR A 36 11.76 25.97 -8.19
CA THR A 36 10.34 25.60 -8.08
C THR A 36 10.19 24.65 -6.90
N GLU A 37 9.56 25.11 -5.81
CA GLU A 37 9.31 24.30 -4.62
C GLU A 37 7.98 23.55 -4.76
N ILE A 38 8.03 22.20 -4.57
CA ILE A 38 6.86 21.31 -4.57
C ILE A 38 6.78 20.54 -3.25
N THR A 39 5.56 20.30 -2.80
CA THR A 39 5.27 19.54 -1.58
C THR A 39 4.87 18.11 -1.93
N PHE A 40 5.51 17.13 -1.30
CA PHE A 40 5.22 15.72 -1.45
C PHE A 40 4.64 15.13 -0.16
N TRP A 41 3.36 14.74 -0.18
CA TRP A 41 2.73 14.04 0.94
C TRP A 41 2.88 12.54 0.81
N HIS A 42 3.36 11.88 1.89
CA HIS A 42 3.55 10.44 1.94
C HIS A 42 3.12 9.83 3.27
N SER A 43 2.88 8.52 3.27
CA SER A 43 2.44 7.74 4.43
C SER A 43 3.48 6.72 4.90
N MET A 44 4.74 6.89 4.51
CA MET A 44 5.83 6.00 4.90
C MET A 44 6.40 6.41 6.24
N GLY A 45 6.24 5.55 7.25
CA GLY A 45 6.90 5.66 8.55
C GLY A 45 8.14 4.76 8.66
N GLY A 46 8.85 4.82 9.79
CA GLY A 46 10.00 3.97 10.08
C GLY A 46 11.05 3.98 8.96
N LYS A 47 11.56 2.80 8.59
CA LYS A 47 12.56 2.65 7.51
C LYS A 47 12.07 3.17 6.16
N GLY A 48 10.78 3.03 5.87
CA GLY A 48 10.18 3.59 4.65
C GLY A 48 10.26 5.11 4.63
N GLY A 49 10.00 5.77 5.75
CA GLY A 49 10.13 7.22 5.90
C GLY A 49 11.57 7.70 5.80
N GLU A 50 12.53 6.97 6.40
CA GLU A 50 13.95 7.25 6.26
C GLU A 50 14.41 7.14 4.79
N ALA A 51 13.94 6.11 4.08
CA ALA A 51 14.24 5.93 2.66
C ALA A 51 13.65 7.06 1.80
N ILE A 52 12.38 7.48 2.03
CA ILE A 52 11.79 8.64 1.34
C ILE A 52 12.64 9.89 1.56
N ASN A 53 13.00 10.19 2.80
CA ASN A 53 13.79 11.38 3.11
C ASN A 53 15.16 11.35 2.42
N SER A 54 15.82 10.19 2.38
CA SER A 54 17.11 10.01 1.69
C SER A 54 16.99 10.23 0.17
N LEU A 55 15.93 9.67 -0.46
CA LEU A 55 15.69 9.84 -1.89
C LEU A 55 15.32 11.28 -2.25
N VAL A 56 14.54 11.95 -1.42
CA VAL A 56 14.21 13.37 -1.61
C VAL A 56 15.45 14.26 -1.47
N GLU A 57 16.30 13.97 -0.49
CA GLU A 57 17.59 14.68 -0.34
C GLU A 57 18.49 14.44 -1.56
N GLU A 58 18.58 13.22 -2.06
CA GLU A 58 19.35 12.87 -3.27
C GLU A 58 18.82 13.64 -4.49
N PHE A 59 17.49 13.65 -4.71
CA PHE A 59 16.88 14.41 -5.79
C PHE A 59 17.23 15.91 -5.68
N ASN A 60 17.04 16.50 -4.50
CA ASN A 60 17.31 17.91 -4.27
C ASN A 60 18.78 18.28 -4.46
N ASN A 61 19.72 17.35 -4.19
CA ASN A 61 21.16 17.56 -4.35
C ASN A 61 21.65 17.29 -5.79
N SER A 62 20.87 16.58 -6.61
CA SER A 62 21.27 16.21 -7.97
C SER A 62 21.03 17.33 -9.00
N GLN A 63 20.27 18.35 -8.65
CA GLN A 63 19.88 19.46 -9.53
C GLN A 63 19.55 20.70 -8.69
N ASP A 64 19.42 21.87 -9.33
CA ASP A 64 19.22 23.19 -8.66
C ASP A 64 17.93 23.92 -9.10
N LYS A 65 17.03 23.25 -9.83
CA LYS A 65 15.81 23.86 -10.39
C LYS A 65 14.57 23.56 -9.59
N ILE A 66 14.51 22.40 -8.96
CA ILE A 66 13.33 21.91 -8.24
C ILE A 66 13.75 21.60 -6.80
N LYS A 67 12.93 21.99 -5.85
CA LYS A 67 13.08 21.61 -4.45
C LYS A 67 11.85 20.87 -3.99
N VAL A 68 12.00 19.62 -3.58
CA VAL A 68 10.94 18.78 -3.02
C VAL A 68 10.97 18.88 -1.50
N VAL A 69 9.81 19.14 -0.89
CA VAL A 69 9.60 19.09 0.56
C VAL A 69 8.69 17.90 0.87
N ALA A 70 9.27 16.84 1.45
CA ALA A 70 8.50 15.66 1.85
C ALA A 70 7.82 15.88 3.20
N GLU A 71 6.54 15.54 3.30
CA GLU A 71 5.73 15.67 4.50
C GLU A 71 5.02 14.35 4.83
N TYR A 72 5.39 13.75 5.95
CA TYR A 72 4.71 12.56 6.47
C TYR A 72 3.31 12.89 7.00
N GLN A 73 2.28 12.20 6.50
CA GLN A 73 0.88 12.48 6.79
C GLN A 73 0.19 11.47 7.72
N GLY A 74 0.94 10.54 8.31
CA GLY A 74 0.37 9.44 9.09
C GLY A 74 0.07 8.21 8.24
N SER A 75 -0.93 7.42 8.62
CA SER A 75 -1.38 6.28 7.83
C SER A 75 -1.96 6.71 6.47
N TYR A 76 -2.17 5.75 5.57
CA TYR A 76 -2.85 6.03 4.30
C TYR A 76 -4.25 6.61 4.50
N ASP A 77 -4.99 6.14 5.52
CA ASP A 77 -6.32 6.66 5.86
C ASP A 77 -6.25 8.08 6.39
N ASP A 78 -5.27 8.40 7.24
CA ASP A 78 -5.04 9.78 7.69
C ASP A 78 -4.74 10.71 6.53
N SER A 79 -3.88 10.27 5.63
CA SER A 79 -3.42 11.03 4.47
C SER A 79 -4.56 11.34 3.49
N ILE A 80 -5.39 10.35 3.13
CA ILE A 80 -6.55 10.59 2.24
C ILE A 80 -7.60 11.47 2.90
N ASN A 81 -7.83 11.33 4.21
CA ASN A 81 -8.77 12.18 4.95
C ASN A 81 -8.31 13.63 5.04
N LYS A 82 -6.99 13.86 5.21
CA LYS A 82 -6.39 15.20 5.13
C LYS A 82 -6.53 15.78 3.73
N LEU A 83 -6.28 14.97 2.68
CA LEU A 83 -6.43 15.41 1.29
C LEU A 83 -7.87 15.84 1.01
N LYS A 84 -8.87 15.04 1.38
CA LYS A 84 -10.30 15.39 1.24
C LYS A 84 -10.64 16.73 1.89
N SER A 85 -10.02 17.03 3.02
CA SER A 85 -10.23 18.30 3.75
C SER A 85 -9.48 19.47 3.11
N SER A 86 -8.26 19.24 2.61
CA SER A 86 -7.40 20.29 2.02
C SER A 86 -7.81 20.66 0.60
N ALA A 87 -8.38 19.74 -0.16
CA ALA A 87 -8.87 19.97 -1.51
C ALA A 87 -9.92 21.07 -1.57
N LEU A 88 -10.77 21.17 -0.53
CA LEU A 88 -11.77 22.24 -0.40
C LEU A 88 -11.15 23.65 -0.27
N SER A 89 -9.89 23.76 0.16
CA SER A 89 -9.18 25.02 0.38
C SER A 89 -8.00 25.25 -0.58
N ASN A 90 -7.81 24.37 -1.55
CA ASN A 90 -6.68 24.37 -2.50
C ASN A 90 -5.30 24.41 -1.78
N SER A 91 -5.20 23.79 -0.61
CA SER A 91 -4.01 23.77 0.26
C SER A 91 -3.32 22.39 0.34
N GLY A 92 -3.66 21.45 -0.55
CA GLY A 92 -3.07 20.12 -0.62
C GLY A 92 -1.65 20.10 -1.19
N PRO A 93 -1.02 18.92 -1.29
CA PRO A 93 0.32 18.73 -1.84
C PRO A 93 0.36 18.98 -3.36
N ASP A 94 1.58 19.04 -3.92
CA ASP A 94 1.78 19.01 -5.38
C ASP A 94 1.93 17.55 -5.87
N VAL A 95 2.53 16.68 -5.03
CA VAL A 95 2.60 15.21 -5.25
C VAL A 95 1.99 14.50 -4.06
N MET A 96 1.14 13.51 -4.33
CA MET A 96 0.49 12.67 -3.32
C MET A 96 0.86 11.21 -3.50
N GLN A 97 1.39 10.56 -2.46
CA GLN A 97 1.42 9.10 -2.38
C GLN A 97 0.07 8.61 -1.88
N LEU A 98 -0.63 7.85 -2.71
CA LEU A 98 -1.94 7.31 -2.37
C LEU A 98 -1.95 5.78 -2.52
N TYR A 99 -2.51 5.08 -1.52
CA TYR A 99 -2.62 3.63 -1.53
C TYR A 99 -3.59 3.12 -2.62
N ASP A 100 -3.45 1.84 -2.96
CA ASP A 100 -4.17 1.15 -4.04
C ASP A 100 -5.69 1.38 -4.00
N ILE A 101 -6.32 1.20 -2.84
CA ILE A 101 -7.78 1.33 -2.68
C ILE A 101 -8.31 2.77 -2.72
N GLY A 102 -7.43 3.75 -2.72
CA GLY A 102 -7.79 5.16 -2.93
C GLY A 102 -7.95 5.54 -4.41
N THR A 103 -7.54 4.67 -5.34
CA THR A 103 -7.46 4.95 -6.78
C THR A 103 -8.78 5.44 -7.37
N LYS A 104 -9.88 4.71 -7.18
CA LYS A 104 -11.18 5.10 -7.77
C LYS A 104 -11.67 6.44 -7.23
N TRP A 105 -11.55 6.65 -5.92
CA TRP A 105 -11.93 7.92 -5.33
C TRP A 105 -11.10 9.09 -5.91
N MET A 106 -9.79 8.92 -6.10
CA MET A 106 -8.94 9.97 -6.67
C MET A 106 -9.32 10.29 -8.11
N ILE A 107 -9.62 9.27 -8.92
CA ILE A 107 -10.09 9.44 -10.30
C ILE A 107 -11.40 10.24 -10.32
N ASP A 108 -12.38 9.82 -9.51
CA ASP A 108 -13.71 10.42 -9.51
C ASP A 108 -13.74 11.84 -8.89
N SER A 109 -12.76 12.16 -8.06
CA SER A 109 -12.63 13.49 -7.46
C SER A 109 -12.11 14.55 -8.43
N GLU A 110 -11.47 14.12 -9.52
CA GLU A 110 -10.80 15.01 -10.49
C GLU A 110 -9.74 15.94 -9.86
N TYR A 111 -9.19 15.57 -8.68
CA TYR A 111 -8.18 16.38 -7.99
C TYR A 111 -6.76 16.19 -8.52
N ALA A 112 -6.55 15.20 -9.36
CA ALA A 112 -5.24 14.85 -9.90
C ALA A 112 -5.25 14.84 -11.43
N ILE A 113 -4.13 15.23 -12.02
CA ILE A 113 -3.89 15.08 -13.45
C ILE A 113 -3.66 13.61 -13.75
N PRO A 114 -4.37 13.00 -14.73
CA PRO A 114 -4.03 11.66 -15.16
C PRO A 114 -2.56 11.56 -15.58
N MET A 115 -1.85 10.60 -15.05
CA MET A 115 -0.43 10.40 -15.33
C MET A 115 -0.16 10.19 -16.83
N GLN A 116 -1.12 9.61 -17.56
CA GLN A 116 -1.03 9.45 -19.00
C GLN A 116 -0.80 10.80 -19.73
N ASP A 117 -1.48 11.85 -19.29
CA ASP A 117 -1.38 13.17 -19.91
C ASP A 117 0.04 13.74 -19.74
N MET A 118 0.70 13.49 -18.60
CA MET A 118 2.09 13.87 -18.37
C MET A 118 3.08 13.01 -19.13
N VAL A 119 2.82 11.71 -19.23
CA VAL A 119 3.60 10.77 -20.05
C VAL A 119 3.58 11.19 -21.52
N ASP A 120 2.40 11.49 -22.06
CA ASP A 120 2.23 11.90 -23.47
C ASP A 120 2.85 13.29 -23.73
N LYS A 121 2.64 14.26 -22.81
CA LYS A 121 3.22 15.61 -22.90
C LYS A 121 4.74 15.59 -22.99
N ASN A 122 5.39 14.66 -22.27
CA ASN A 122 6.84 14.59 -22.14
C ASN A 122 7.49 13.49 -23.00
N ASP A 123 6.73 12.77 -23.85
CA ASP A 123 7.20 11.61 -24.62
C ASP A 123 8.01 10.62 -23.75
N TYR A 124 7.50 10.38 -22.51
CA TYR A 124 8.19 9.55 -21.53
C TYR A 124 7.88 8.06 -21.72
N ASP A 125 8.94 7.25 -21.89
CA ASP A 125 8.80 5.81 -22.10
C ASP A 125 8.56 5.07 -20.75
N ILE A 126 7.36 4.52 -20.58
CA ILE A 126 6.96 3.69 -19.44
C ILE A 126 7.09 2.19 -19.69
N SER A 127 7.61 1.76 -20.85
CA SER A 127 7.75 0.34 -21.20
C SER A 127 8.73 -0.43 -20.29
N SER A 128 9.59 0.31 -19.58
CA SER A 128 10.50 -0.22 -18.57
C SER A 128 9.86 -0.47 -17.21
N LEU A 129 8.57 -0.18 -17.04
CA LEU A 129 7.86 -0.45 -15.80
C LEU A 129 7.17 -1.82 -15.86
N GLU A 130 7.01 -2.46 -14.68
CA GLU A 130 6.35 -3.77 -14.57
C GLU A 130 4.89 -3.69 -15.02
N LYS A 131 4.57 -4.42 -16.10
CA LYS A 131 3.25 -4.37 -16.74
C LYS A 131 2.11 -4.68 -15.78
N ASN A 132 2.26 -5.72 -14.96
CA ASN A 132 1.21 -6.14 -14.02
C ASN A 132 0.90 -5.07 -12.97
N ILE A 133 1.86 -4.18 -12.66
CA ILE A 133 1.67 -3.05 -11.76
C ILE A 133 1.02 -1.89 -12.50
N LEU A 134 1.48 -1.57 -13.71
CA LEU A 134 0.87 -0.54 -14.57
C LEU A 134 -0.61 -0.85 -14.83
N ASP A 135 -0.95 -2.11 -15.11
CA ASP A 135 -2.31 -2.56 -15.39
C ASP A 135 -3.26 -2.26 -14.21
N TYR A 136 -2.77 -2.29 -12.95
CA TYR A 136 -3.59 -1.93 -11.81
C TYR A 136 -4.04 -0.46 -11.84
N TYR A 137 -3.12 0.46 -12.17
CA TYR A 137 -3.37 1.91 -12.19
C TYR A 137 -3.85 2.43 -13.55
N THR A 138 -4.05 1.52 -14.52
CA THR A 138 -4.60 1.82 -15.85
C THR A 138 -6.08 1.44 -15.88
N ILE A 139 -6.96 2.43 -16.04
CA ILE A 139 -8.40 2.26 -16.15
C ILE A 139 -8.82 2.82 -17.51
N ASP A 140 -9.64 2.11 -18.26
CA ASP A 140 -10.08 2.50 -19.62
C ASP A 140 -8.92 2.90 -20.54
N ARG A 141 -7.80 2.19 -20.43
CA ARG A 141 -6.56 2.42 -21.20
C ARG A 141 -5.86 3.74 -20.90
N LYS A 142 -6.18 4.40 -19.80
CA LYS A 142 -5.53 5.62 -19.32
C LYS A 142 -4.82 5.34 -18.00
N LEU A 143 -3.53 5.63 -17.93
CA LEU A 143 -2.74 5.54 -16.70
C LEU A 143 -3.08 6.77 -15.84
N TYR A 144 -3.55 6.54 -14.61
CA TYR A 144 -3.96 7.63 -13.71
C TYR A 144 -2.89 8.04 -12.71
N SER A 145 -2.02 7.12 -12.32
CA SER A 145 -0.93 7.40 -11.37
C SER A 145 0.31 6.59 -11.69
N MET A 146 1.47 7.07 -11.26
CA MET A 146 2.73 6.35 -11.43
C MET A 146 2.92 5.33 -10.31
N PRO A 147 3.06 4.03 -10.60
CA PRO A 147 3.42 3.03 -9.60
C PRO A 147 4.67 3.45 -8.83
N PHE A 148 4.74 3.16 -7.52
CA PHE A 148 5.93 3.49 -6.73
C PHE A 148 6.30 2.39 -5.74
N ASN A 149 5.58 2.28 -4.62
CA ASN A 149 5.86 1.29 -3.59
C ASN A 149 4.85 0.14 -3.68
N SER A 150 5.12 -0.79 -4.58
CA SER A 150 4.25 -1.92 -4.83
C SER A 150 4.67 -3.15 -4.04
N SER A 151 3.67 -3.90 -3.59
CA SER A 151 3.85 -5.13 -2.81
C SER A 151 2.82 -6.18 -3.23
N THR A 152 3.09 -7.45 -2.91
CA THR A 152 2.13 -8.55 -2.99
C THR A 152 2.10 -9.30 -1.65
N PRO A 153 1.03 -10.05 -1.35
CA PRO A 153 1.07 -10.96 -0.21
C PRO A 153 1.93 -12.16 -0.55
N ILE A 154 2.72 -12.63 0.42
CA ILE A 154 3.48 -13.89 0.34
C ILE A 154 3.37 -14.66 1.66
N LEU A 155 3.73 -15.93 1.62
CA LEU A 155 3.93 -16.74 2.80
C LEU A 155 5.35 -16.54 3.33
N PHE A 156 5.47 -16.19 4.60
CA PHE A 156 6.72 -16.18 5.37
C PHE A 156 6.77 -17.43 6.25
N TYR A 157 7.92 -18.06 6.35
CA TYR A 157 8.07 -19.23 7.21
C TYR A 157 9.45 -19.28 7.90
N ASN A 158 9.47 -19.88 9.07
CA ASN A 158 10.66 -20.12 9.85
C ASN A 158 11.29 -21.46 9.39
N LYS A 159 12.33 -21.37 8.55
CA LYS A 159 13.04 -22.55 8.02
C LYS A 159 13.63 -23.42 9.12
N THR A 160 14.18 -22.80 10.17
CA THR A 160 14.72 -23.52 11.33
C THR A 160 13.64 -24.39 11.98
N ALA A 161 12.41 -23.87 12.12
CA ALA A 161 11.29 -24.65 12.67
C ALA A 161 10.85 -25.78 11.72
N PHE A 162 10.95 -25.60 10.40
CA PHE A 162 10.73 -26.65 9.40
C PHE A 162 11.76 -27.76 9.56
N ASP A 163 13.05 -27.43 9.61
CA ASP A 163 14.13 -28.37 9.80
C ASP A 163 13.99 -29.18 11.10
N GLU A 164 13.64 -28.48 12.22
CA GLU A 164 13.35 -29.12 13.51
C GLU A 164 12.20 -30.14 13.45
N ALA A 165 11.21 -29.88 12.58
CA ALA A 165 10.06 -30.77 12.37
C ALA A 165 10.33 -31.86 11.29
N GLY A 166 11.50 -31.87 10.65
CA GLY A 166 11.85 -32.74 9.56
C GLY A 166 11.11 -32.44 8.25
N LEU A 167 10.72 -31.17 8.06
CA LEU A 167 10.07 -30.64 6.88
C LEU A 167 11.09 -30.00 5.94
N THR A 168 10.77 -29.96 4.66
CA THR A 168 11.58 -29.37 3.59
C THR A 168 10.78 -28.32 2.81
N ASP A 169 11.41 -27.69 1.84
CA ASP A 169 10.72 -26.75 0.93
C ASP A 169 9.59 -27.42 0.11
N GLU A 170 9.60 -28.77 -0.04
CA GLU A 170 8.52 -29.52 -0.68
C GLU A 170 7.26 -29.63 0.19
N ASP A 171 7.38 -29.41 1.49
CA ASP A 171 6.28 -29.41 2.46
C ASP A 171 5.63 -28.03 2.64
N ILE A 172 6.07 -27.00 1.91
CA ILE A 172 5.49 -25.65 2.02
C ILE A 172 4.03 -25.68 1.57
N PRO A 173 3.08 -25.26 2.43
CA PRO A 173 1.66 -25.38 2.13
C PRO A 173 1.22 -24.40 1.05
N THR A 174 0.36 -24.87 0.14
CA THR A 174 -0.19 -24.11 -0.98
C THR A 174 -1.67 -23.76 -0.83
N ASN A 175 -2.34 -24.30 0.18
CA ASN A 175 -3.75 -24.06 0.48
C ASN A 175 -4.06 -24.23 1.99
N PHE A 176 -5.28 -23.88 2.40
CA PHE A 176 -5.68 -23.87 3.81
C PHE A 176 -5.63 -25.26 4.48
N ASP A 177 -5.94 -26.32 3.75
CA ASP A 177 -5.90 -27.66 4.32
C ASP A 177 -4.45 -28.10 4.59
N GLU A 178 -3.55 -27.86 3.66
CA GLU A 178 -2.12 -28.09 3.83
C GLU A 178 -1.54 -27.18 4.94
N ILE A 179 -2.01 -25.92 5.07
CA ILE A 179 -1.60 -25.06 6.20
C ILE A 179 -1.93 -25.73 7.53
N ILE A 180 -3.13 -26.33 7.69
CA ILE A 180 -3.49 -27.05 8.93
C ILE A 180 -2.57 -28.26 9.15
N GLU A 181 -2.32 -29.05 8.10
CA GLU A 181 -1.46 -30.24 8.19
C GLU A 181 -0.03 -29.91 8.61
N VAL A 182 0.56 -28.91 7.96
CA VAL A 182 1.92 -28.45 8.28
C VAL A 182 1.96 -27.77 9.65
N SER A 183 0.92 -26.98 9.98
CA SER A 183 0.81 -26.35 11.30
C SER A 183 0.75 -27.35 12.45
N ASN A 184 0.13 -28.52 12.26
CA ASN A 184 0.13 -29.58 13.27
C ASN A 184 1.55 -30.11 13.56
N LYS A 185 2.43 -30.15 12.57
CA LYS A 185 3.82 -30.57 12.73
C LYS A 185 4.69 -29.48 13.38
N LEU A 186 4.41 -28.21 13.08
CA LEU A 186 5.18 -27.05 13.53
C LEU A 186 4.76 -26.53 14.92
N SER A 187 3.53 -26.81 15.35
CA SER A 187 3.01 -26.29 16.61
C SER A 187 3.65 -26.97 17.81
N ILE A 188 3.96 -26.18 18.84
CA ILE A 188 4.45 -26.68 20.14
C ILE A 188 3.39 -26.42 21.19
N LYS A 189 2.90 -27.50 21.81
CA LYS A 189 1.87 -27.46 22.86
C LYS A 189 2.42 -27.99 24.17
N ASN A 190 2.22 -27.27 25.26
CA ASN A 190 2.52 -27.66 26.63
C ASN A 190 1.20 -27.81 27.41
N GLY A 191 0.62 -29.00 27.37
CA GLY A 191 -0.75 -29.21 27.86
C GLY A 191 -1.76 -28.45 27.00
N ASN A 192 -2.53 -27.57 27.61
CA ASN A 192 -3.51 -26.72 26.92
C ASN A 192 -2.93 -25.39 26.41
N GLN A 193 -1.67 -25.09 26.69
CA GLN A 193 -1.03 -23.86 26.25
C GLN A 193 -0.23 -24.11 24.96
N VAL A 194 -0.48 -23.29 23.94
CA VAL A 194 0.31 -23.25 22.71
C VAL A 194 1.46 -22.29 22.92
N SER A 195 2.71 -22.76 22.84
CA SER A 195 3.91 -21.95 22.92
C SER A 195 4.44 -21.53 21.55
N ARG A 196 4.13 -22.30 20.49
CA ARG A 196 4.34 -21.92 19.10
C ARG A 196 3.13 -22.38 18.28
N TYR A 197 2.47 -21.44 17.59
CA TYR A 197 1.47 -21.74 16.57
C TYR A 197 2.16 -22.12 15.25
N GLY A 198 1.56 -23.03 14.49
CA GLY A 198 2.08 -23.39 13.16
C GLY A 198 1.89 -22.28 12.14
N TYR A 199 0.77 -21.54 12.25
CA TYR A 199 0.44 -20.47 11.31
C TYR A 199 -0.33 -19.34 12.00
N ALA A 200 -0.26 -18.14 11.45
CA ALA A 200 -1.14 -17.02 11.77
C ALA A 200 -1.39 -16.14 10.55
N MET A 201 -2.52 -15.46 10.55
CA MET A 201 -2.89 -14.49 9.54
C MET A 201 -3.63 -13.32 10.22
N GLN A 202 -3.23 -12.09 9.90
CA GLN A 202 -3.93 -10.88 10.33
C GLN A 202 -5.35 -10.87 9.75
N ILE A 203 -6.34 -10.42 10.49
CA ILE A 203 -7.66 -10.11 9.94
C ILE A 203 -7.53 -8.81 9.15
N TYR A 204 -7.36 -8.94 7.82
CA TYR A 204 -7.11 -7.83 6.93
C TYR A 204 -7.87 -8.01 5.62
N GLY A 205 -8.69 -7.01 5.26
CA GLY A 205 -9.56 -7.07 4.08
C GLY A 205 -8.82 -7.32 2.77
N TRP A 206 -7.57 -6.85 2.67
CA TRP A 206 -6.72 -7.12 1.51
C TRP A 206 -6.48 -8.62 1.27
N PHE A 207 -6.33 -9.44 2.30
CA PHE A 207 -6.18 -10.89 2.11
C PHE A 207 -7.45 -11.54 1.59
N PHE A 208 -8.63 -11.03 1.96
CA PHE A 208 -9.90 -11.49 1.39
C PHE A 208 -9.94 -11.25 -0.14
N GLU A 209 -9.52 -10.07 -0.60
CA GLU A 209 -9.40 -9.74 -2.02
C GLU A 209 -8.43 -10.70 -2.73
N GLN A 210 -7.26 -10.95 -2.13
CA GLN A 210 -6.25 -11.85 -2.69
C GLN A 210 -6.73 -13.30 -2.76
N PHE A 211 -7.46 -13.79 -1.76
CA PHE A 211 -8.05 -15.12 -1.80
C PHE A 211 -9.16 -15.27 -2.84
N LEU A 212 -9.91 -14.21 -3.16
CA LEU A 212 -10.83 -14.22 -4.30
C LEU A 212 -10.06 -14.39 -5.62
N LEU A 213 -9.00 -13.63 -5.79
CA LEU A 213 -8.14 -13.71 -6.98
C LEU A 213 -7.49 -15.10 -7.12
N LYS A 214 -7.04 -15.71 -6.02
CA LYS A 214 -6.51 -17.08 -6.02
C LYS A 214 -7.54 -18.12 -6.46
N GLN A 215 -8.82 -17.88 -6.18
CA GLN A 215 -9.93 -18.70 -6.68
C GLN A 215 -10.28 -18.38 -8.15
N GLY A 216 -9.71 -17.32 -8.74
CA GLY A 216 -10.02 -16.83 -10.08
C GLY A 216 -11.37 -16.11 -10.16
N LEU A 217 -11.90 -15.65 -9.02
CA LEU A 217 -13.22 -15.04 -8.88
C LEU A 217 -13.13 -13.52 -8.75
N ASP A 218 -14.20 -12.85 -9.21
CA ASP A 218 -14.32 -11.41 -9.10
C ASP A 218 -14.88 -10.99 -7.73
N TYR A 219 -14.47 -9.82 -7.28
CA TYR A 219 -14.98 -9.16 -6.07
C TYR A 219 -16.29 -8.43 -6.31
N ALA A 220 -16.40 -7.70 -7.45
CA ALA A 220 -17.54 -6.88 -7.81
C ALA A 220 -17.90 -7.07 -9.30
N ASN A 221 -19.10 -6.63 -9.67
CA ASN A 221 -19.54 -6.58 -11.06
C ASN A 221 -18.73 -5.54 -11.89
N GLU A 222 -19.11 -5.35 -13.15
CA GLU A 222 -18.41 -4.45 -14.10
C GLU A 222 -16.91 -4.75 -14.20
N GLY A 223 -16.53 -6.05 -14.25
CA GLY A 223 -15.14 -6.47 -14.32
C GLY A 223 -14.31 -5.95 -13.13
N ASN A 224 -14.84 -6.08 -11.92
CA ASN A 224 -14.25 -5.52 -10.70
C ASN A 224 -14.21 -3.97 -10.68
N GLY A 225 -15.21 -3.31 -11.25
CA GLY A 225 -15.26 -1.84 -11.35
C GLY A 225 -14.29 -1.23 -12.37
N ARG A 226 -13.72 -2.05 -13.28
CA ARG A 226 -12.74 -1.61 -14.28
C ARG A 226 -13.32 -1.32 -15.64
N SER A 227 -14.49 -1.87 -15.96
CA SER A 227 -15.22 -1.63 -17.22
C SER A 227 -16.45 -0.73 -17.05
N GLY A 228 -16.68 -0.24 -15.84
CA GLY A 228 -17.78 0.64 -15.46
C GLY A 228 -17.84 0.77 -13.94
N ASP A 229 -18.71 1.66 -13.44
CA ASP A 229 -18.90 1.83 -12.00
C ASP A 229 -19.55 0.57 -11.41
N ALA A 230 -18.85 -0.10 -10.50
CA ALA A 230 -19.41 -1.24 -9.80
C ALA A 230 -20.65 -0.81 -8.99
N THR A 231 -21.71 -1.62 -9.07
CA THR A 231 -22.98 -1.38 -8.37
C THR A 231 -23.24 -2.40 -7.27
N GLU A 232 -22.57 -3.55 -7.33
CA GLU A 232 -22.68 -4.62 -6.36
C GLU A 232 -21.41 -5.47 -6.29
N VAL A 233 -21.16 -6.04 -5.13
CA VAL A 233 -20.19 -7.12 -4.98
C VAL A 233 -20.79 -8.42 -5.50
N VAL A 234 -19.94 -9.38 -5.91
CA VAL A 234 -20.38 -10.68 -6.45
C VAL A 234 -19.80 -11.86 -5.68
N PHE A 235 -18.95 -11.62 -4.69
CA PHE A 235 -18.32 -12.68 -3.89
C PHE A 235 -19.32 -13.45 -3.01
N ASP A 236 -20.50 -12.90 -2.74
CA ASP A 236 -21.60 -13.55 -2.04
C ASP A 236 -22.36 -14.54 -2.94
N SER A 237 -22.48 -14.22 -4.23
CA SER A 237 -23.22 -15.02 -5.21
C SER A 237 -22.35 -16.05 -5.95
N ASN A 238 -21.03 -15.84 -6.01
CA ASN A 238 -20.08 -16.77 -6.66
C ASN A 238 -19.42 -17.77 -5.71
N SER A 239 -19.88 -17.84 -4.45
CA SER A 239 -19.36 -18.66 -3.35
C SER A 239 -17.94 -18.33 -2.89
N GLY A 240 -17.24 -17.42 -3.54
CA GLY A 240 -15.83 -17.09 -3.21
C GLY A 240 -15.68 -16.53 -1.81
N GLY A 241 -16.57 -15.64 -1.41
CA GLY A 241 -16.56 -15.07 -0.06
C GLY A 241 -16.85 -16.13 1.01
N LEU A 242 -17.81 -17.00 0.78
CA LEU A 242 -18.15 -18.07 1.73
C LEU A 242 -17.00 -19.05 1.90
N ASN A 243 -16.38 -19.49 0.80
CA ASN A 243 -15.21 -20.39 0.85
C ASN A 243 -14.07 -19.80 1.69
N ILE A 244 -13.83 -18.48 1.57
CA ILE A 244 -12.77 -17.78 2.34
C ILE A 244 -13.13 -17.78 3.82
N VAL A 245 -14.34 -17.35 4.19
CA VAL A 245 -14.73 -17.18 5.59
C VAL A 245 -14.83 -18.52 6.32
N GLU A 246 -15.40 -19.56 5.68
CA GLU A 246 -15.43 -20.93 6.20
C GLU A 246 -14.02 -21.50 6.37
N GLY A 247 -13.17 -21.32 5.33
CA GLY A 247 -11.79 -21.79 5.36
C GLY A 247 -10.99 -21.10 6.47
N TRP A 248 -11.13 -19.78 6.64
CA TRP A 248 -10.46 -19.02 7.70
C TRP A 248 -10.91 -19.46 9.08
N LYS A 249 -12.23 -19.65 9.26
CA LYS A 249 -12.75 -20.23 10.50
C LYS A 249 -12.18 -21.61 10.79
N LYS A 250 -12.13 -22.50 9.80
CA LYS A 250 -11.53 -23.84 9.90
C LYS A 250 -10.06 -23.78 10.32
N LEU A 251 -9.28 -22.84 9.77
CA LEU A 251 -7.90 -22.59 10.17
C LEU A 251 -7.80 -22.31 11.67
N VAL A 252 -8.57 -21.33 12.19
CA VAL A 252 -8.51 -20.93 13.60
C VAL A 252 -9.07 -22.03 14.53
N ASP A 253 -10.18 -22.67 14.15
CA ASP A 253 -10.82 -23.76 14.92
C ASP A 253 -9.92 -25.01 15.04
N SER A 254 -8.90 -25.17 14.18
CA SER A 254 -7.91 -26.26 14.27
C SER A 254 -7.10 -26.23 15.58
N GLY A 255 -7.03 -25.06 16.24
CA GLY A 255 -6.27 -24.85 17.48
C GLY A 255 -4.75 -24.94 17.32
N VAL A 256 -4.25 -24.95 16.07
CA VAL A 256 -2.83 -24.86 15.69
C VAL A 256 -2.51 -23.58 14.91
N VAL A 257 -3.55 -22.78 14.62
CA VAL A 257 -3.45 -21.48 13.97
C VAL A 257 -3.80 -20.38 14.98
N GLY A 258 -2.93 -19.39 15.09
CA GLY A 258 -3.12 -18.27 16.00
C GLY A 258 -4.04 -17.20 15.39
N ASN A 259 -4.96 -16.64 16.18
CA ASN A 259 -5.72 -15.44 15.84
C ASN A 259 -5.20 -14.26 16.66
N PHE A 260 -4.54 -13.31 16.04
CA PHE A 260 -3.96 -12.11 16.66
C PHE A 260 -4.76 -10.83 16.36
N GLY A 261 -5.95 -10.97 15.75
CA GLY A 261 -6.87 -9.88 15.46
C GLY A 261 -6.48 -9.06 14.22
N ARG A 262 -6.92 -7.80 14.22
CA ARG A 262 -6.76 -6.87 13.08
C ARG A 262 -5.45 -6.10 13.10
N ASP A 263 -4.81 -5.97 14.26
CA ASP A 263 -3.52 -5.29 14.34
C ASP A 263 -2.41 -6.19 13.77
N GLY A 264 -1.95 -5.85 12.56
CA GLY A 264 -0.89 -6.58 11.86
C GLY A 264 0.41 -6.66 12.64
N GLN A 265 0.69 -5.68 13.51
CA GLN A 265 1.91 -5.66 14.32
C GLN A 265 1.95 -6.86 15.28
N ASN A 266 0.79 -7.27 15.84
CA ASN A 266 0.71 -8.44 16.72
C ASN A 266 1.14 -9.74 15.98
N THR A 267 0.71 -9.93 14.74
CA THR A 267 1.09 -11.10 13.93
C THR A 267 2.58 -11.05 13.57
N LEU A 268 3.08 -9.88 13.16
CA LEU A 268 4.50 -9.68 12.82
C LEU A 268 5.42 -9.93 14.01
N ASP A 269 5.05 -9.46 15.21
CA ASP A 269 5.83 -9.65 16.43
C ASP A 269 5.79 -11.11 16.90
N ALA A 270 4.63 -11.79 16.78
CA ALA A 270 4.52 -13.21 17.08
C ALA A 270 5.38 -14.07 16.14
N PHE A 271 5.44 -13.74 14.86
CA PHE A 271 6.31 -14.44 13.90
C PHE A 271 7.79 -14.14 14.16
N SER A 272 8.17 -12.86 14.27
CA SER A 272 9.57 -12.48 14.46
C SER A 272 10.17 -13.01 15.77
N SER A 273 9.35 -13.23 16.81
CA SER A 273 9.75 -13.90 18.06
C SER A 273 9.82 -15.42 17.99
N GLY A 274 9.40 -16.05 16.87
CA GLY A 274 9.31 -17.49 16.73
C GLY A 274 8.09 -18.13 17.43
N SER A 275 7.14 -17.32 17.95
CA SER A 275 5.89 -17.81 18.53
C SER A 275 4.88 -18.26 17.45
N VAL A 276 5.13 -17.95 16.20
CA VAL A 276 4.42 -18.41 15.00
C VAL A 276 5.45 -18.90 13.99
N ALA A 277 5.22 -20.07 13.40
CA ALA A 277 6.16 -20.68 12.45
C ALA A 277 5.92 -20.26 11.00
N MET A 278 4.69 -19.94 10.61
CA MET A 278 4.31 -19.45 9.27
C MET A 278 3.30 -18.32 9.38
N MET A 279 3.40 -17.35 8.48
CA MET A 279 2.36 -16.31 8.35
C MET A 279 2.27 -15.81 6.90
N VAL A 280 1.11 -15.28 6.51
CA VAL A 280 1.01 -14.43 5.33
C VAL A 280 1.10 -12.97 5.74
N ALA A 281 1.87 -12.22 4.97
CA ALA A 281 2.00 -10.78 5.13
C ALA A 281 2.41 -10.13 3.81
N SER A 282 2.42 -8.80 3.77
CA SER A 282 2.93 -8.04 2.63
C SER A 282 4.45 -8.19 2.49
N THR A 283 4.94 -8.26 1.26
CA THR A 283 6.38 -8.18 0.95
C THR A 283 7.03 -6.91 1.50
N ALA A 284 6.27 -5.84 1.70
CA ALA A 284 6.71 -4.61 2.36
C ALA A 284 7.27 -4.82 3.78
N ASN A 285 6.89 -5.93 4.44
CA ASN A 285 7.38 -6.25 5.79
C ASN A 285 8.74 -6.96 5.79
N LEU A 286 9.24 -7.38 4.62
CA LEU A 286 10.40 -8.27 4.52
C LEU A 286 11.68 -7.65 5.11
N GLY A 287 11.92 -6.36 4.83
CA GLY A 287 13.08 -5.65 5.38
C GLY A 287 13.06 -5.52 6.90
N ASP A 288 11.90 -5.18 7.46
CA ASP A 288 11.71 -5.08 8.91
C ASP A 288 11.77 -6.43 9.61
N LEU A 289 11.12 -7.45 9.04
CA LEU A 289 11.17 -8.83 9.57
C LEU A 289 12.59 -9.36 9.60
N LYS A 290 13.34 -9.23 8.49
CA LYS A 290 14.74 -9.64 8.46
C LYS A 290 15.56 -8.97 9.55
N SER A 291 15.35 -7.68 9.78
CA SER A 291 16.03 -6.92 10.81
C SER A 291 15.65 -7.35 12.24
N LYS A 292 14.36 -7.63 12.49
CA LYS A 292 13.85 -8.07 13.80
C LYS A 292 14.25 -9.50 14.13
N ILE A 293 14.23 -10.40 13.14
CA ILE A 293 14.60 -11.80 13.31
C ILE A 293 16.12 -11.93 13.57
N GLY A 294 16.93 -11.16 12.85
CA GLY A 294 18.39 -11.24 12.95
C GLY A 294 18.86 -12.69 12.75
N ASP A 295 19.64 -13.19 13.71
CA ASP A 295 20.19 -14.56 13.71
C ASP A 295 19.31 -15.56 14.49
N SER A 296 18.09 -15.18 14.91
CA SER A 296 17.25 -16.04 15.76
C SER A 296 16.77 -17.29 15.03
N PHE A 297 16.47 -17.16 13.73
CA PHE A 297 16.12 -18.27 12.85
C PHE A 297 16.30 -17.87 11.37
N GLU A 298 16.36 -18.85 10.48
CA GLU A 298 16.43 -18.61 9.03
C GLU A 298 15.04 -18.31 8.47
N LEU A 299 14.91 -17.16 7.81
CA LEU A 299 13.67 -16.69 7.20
C LEU A 299 13.51 -17.24 5.77
N GLY A 300 12.42 -17.98 5.53
CA GLY A 300 11.98 -18.41 4.21
C GLY A 300 10.77 -17.63 3.71
N THR A 301 10.58 -17.62 2.40
CA THR A 301 9.42 -17.04 1.73
C THR A 301 8.90 -18.00 0.65
N ALA A 302 7.58 -17.99 0.44
CA ALA A 302 6.92 -18.77 -0.60
C ALA A 302 5.72 -18.01 -1.16
N TYR A 303 5.14 -18.52 -2.25
CA TYR A 303 3.97 -17.90 -2.86
C TYR A 303 2.77 -17.89 -1.92
N PHE A 304 1.92 -16.91 -2.09
CA PHE A 304 0.67 -16.76 -1.34
C PHE A 304 -0.24 -17.99 -1.59
N PRO A 305 -0.71 -18.67 -0.54
CA PRO A 305 -1.51 -19.88 -0.67
C PRO A 305 -2.93 -19.59 -1.18
N GLY A 306 -3.59 -20.59 -1.74
CA GLY A 306 -5.00 -20.56 -2.08
C GLY A 306 -5.90 -20.97 -0.92
N VAL A 307 -7.21 -20.90 -1.14
CA VAL A 307 -8.24 -21.36 -0.17
C VAL A 307 -8.35 -22.89 -0.20
N SER A 308 -8.24 -23.48 -1.39
CA SER A 308 -8.39 -24.91 -1.60
C SER A 308 -7.41 -25.43 -2.67
N GLU A 309 -7.21 -26.75 -2.70
CA GLU A 309 -6.48 -27.41 -3.75
C GLU A 309 -7.06 -27.04 -5.13
N GLY A 310 -6.18 -26.81 -6.10
CA GLY A 310 -6.58 -26.46 -7.47
C GLY A 310 -6.90 -24.98 -7.70
N ASN A 311 -6.81 -24.10 -6.70
CA ASN A 311 -6.85 -22.66 -6.92
C ASN A 311 -5.61 -22.24 -7.72
N LYS A 312 -5.82 -21.80 -8.97
CA LYS A 312 -4.76 -21.45 -9.93
C LYS A 312 -4.71 -19.95 -10.27
N GLY A 313 -5.51 -19.15 -9.59
CA GLY A 313 -5.45 -17.69 -9.74
C GLY A 313 -4.17 -17.12 -9.13
N GLY A 314 -3.83 -15.92 -9.54
CA GLY A 314 -2.67 -15.20 -9.03
C GLY A 314 -3.01 -14.27 -7.88
N VAL A 315 -2.21 -13.21 -7.77
CA VAL A 315 -2.38 -12.14 -6.80
C VAL A 315 -2.51 -10.79 -7.52
N SER A 316 -3.01 -9.79 -6.82
CA SER A 316 -2.95 -8.39 -7.25
C SER A 316 -1.96 -7.62 -6.40
N VAL A 317 -1.48 -6.51 -6.95
CA VAL A 317 -0.64 -5.59 -6.20
C VAL A 317 -1.41 -4.90 -5.09
N GLY A 318 -0.68 -4.55 -4.05
CA GLY A 318 -1.03 -3.56 -3.05
C GLY A 318 0.05 -2.51 -2.96
N GLY A 319 -0.05 -1.63 -1.98
CA GLY A 319 0.91 -0.54 -1.79
C GLY A 319 0.35 0.78 -2.29
N ALA A 320 1.19 1.60 -2.95
CA ALA A 320 0.79 2.93 -3.34
C ALA A 320 1.44 3.40 -4.66
N SER A 321 0.84 4.43 -5.21
CA SER A 321 1.28 5.14 -6.42
C SER A 321 1.41 6.64 -6.17
N LEU A 322 2.10 7.34 -7.05
CA LEU A 322 2.33 8.78 -7.01
C LEU A 322 1.36 9.49 -7.96
N TRP A 323 0.71 10.52 -7.44
CA TRP A 323 -0.27 11.34 -8.13
C TRP A 323 0.20 12.79 -8.21
N ILE A 324 0.01 13.43 -9.36
CA ILE A 324 0.23 14.87 -9.52
C ILE A 324 -1.11 15.56 -9.29
N MET A 325 -1.14 16.47 -8.32
CA MET A 325 -2.38 17.18 -8.00
C MET A 325 -2.60 18.33 -8.99
N ASP A 326 -3.82 18.41 -9.53
CA ASP A 326 -4.24 19.50 -10.43
C ASP A 326 -4.50 20.78 -9.63
N LYS A 327 -3.58 21.72 -9.74
CA LYS A 327 -3.69 23.04 -9.13
C LYS A 327 -3.70 24.16 -10.16
N GLY A 328 -3.63 23.82 -11.45
CA GLY A 328 -3.53 24.76 -12.55
C GLY A 328 -2.20 25.54 -12.56
N ASP A 329 -1.13 24.95 -12.01
CA ASP A 329 0.24 25.50 -12.01
C ASP A 329 1.15 24.57 -12.82
N GLU A 330 1.23 24.82 -14.13
CA GLU A 330 1.98 23.99 -15.08
C GLU A 330 3.47 23.84 -14.71
N GLU A 331 4.09 24.86 -14.11
CA GLU A 331 5.49 24.82 -13.70
C GLU A 331 5.68 23.79 -12.54
N LYS A 332 4.76 23.76 -11.58
CA LYS A 332 4.78 22.80 -10.48
C LYS A 332 4.40 21.38 -10.93
N GLU A 333 3.48 21.26 -11.86
CA GLU A 333 3.07 19.97 -12.45
C GLU A 333 4.23 19.32 -13.19
N ASP A 334 4.97 20.09 -13.99
CA ASP A 334 6.18 19.64 -14.68
C ASP A 334 7.29 19.27 -13.67
N ALA A 335 7.47 20.09 -12.62
CA ALA A 335 8.42 19.78 -11.54
C ALA A 335 8.06 18.50 -10.78
N ALA A 336 6.76 18.29 -10.52
CA ALA A 336 6.25 17.07 -9.90
C ALA A 336 6.52 15.83 -10.77
N PHE A 337 6.33 15.96 -12.08
CA PHE A 337 6.61 14.85 -13.01
C PHE A 337 8.10 14.52 -13.07
N GLU A 338 9.01 15.51 -13.06
CA GLU A 338 10.46 15.28 -12.98
C GLU A 338 10.85 14.52 -11.70
N PHE A 339 10.27 14.89 -10.55
CA PHE A 339 10.48 14.16 -9.31
C PHE A 339 9.95 12.73 -9.40
N ILE A 340 8.77 12.52 -9.97
CA ILE A 340 8.19 11.16 -10.13
C ILE A 340 9.06 10.30 -11.05
N LYS A 341 9.59 10.84 -12.15
CA LYS A 341 10.53 10.12 -13.02
C LYS A 341 11.78 9.65 -12.24
N PHE A 342 12.31 10.50 -11.38
CA PHE A 342 13.43 10.12 -10.49
C PHE A 342 13.03 8.98 -9.56
N MET A 343 11.83 9.05 -8.93
CA MET A 343 11.38 8.04 -7.98
C MET A 343 11.18 6.65 -8.60
N VAL A 344 10.90 6.57 -9.90
CA VAL A 344 10.73 5.28 -10.62
C VAL A 344 11.93 4.89 -11.47
N SER A 345 13.03 5.66 -11.42
CA SER A 345 14.27 5.30 -12.12
C SER A 345 14.85 4.00 -11.58
N ALA A 346 15.62 3.29 -12.39
CA ALA A 346 16.19 2.00 -12.04
C ALA A 346 17.05 2.09 -10.76
N GLU A 347 17.92 3.09 -10.69
CA GLU A 347 18.84 3.31 -9.59
C GLU A 347 18.11 3.65 -8.28
N THR A 348 17.08 4.50 -8.35
CA THR A 348 16.25 4.85 -7.19
C THR A 348 15.48 3.64 -6.70
N GLN A 349 14.94 2.85 -7.62
CA GLN A 349 14.16 1.66 -7.29
C GLN A 349 15.02 0.54 -6.66
N VAL A 350 16.31 0.41 -7.01
CA VAL A 350 17.23 -0.48 -6.30
C VAL A 350 17.38 -0.06 -4.85
N LYS A 351 17.64 1.23 -4.58
CA LYS A 351 17.79 1.77 -3.22
C LYS A 351 16.51 1.59 -2.40
N TRP A 352 15.37 1.88 -3.02
CA TRP A 352 14.05 1.72 -2.41
C TRP A 352 13.79 0.27 -2.01
N TYR A 353 14.06 -0.69 -2.91
CA TYR A 353 13.88 -2.11 -2.67
C TYR A 353 14.77 -2.62 -1.52
N GLN A 354 16.05 -2.27 -1.54
CA GLN A 354 17.01 -2.67 -0.51
C GLN A 354 16.64 -2.13 0.87
N ALA A 355 16.13 -0.89 0.92
CA ALA A 355 15.79 -0.23 2.18
C ALA A 355 14.47 -0.74 2.79
N THR A 356 13.50 -1.15 1.98
CA THR A 356 12.13 -1.37 2.43
C THR A 356 11.62 -2.80 2.23
N GLY A 357 12.00 -3.46 1.14
CA GLY A 357 11.43 -4.74 0.73
C GLY A 357 10.23 -4.62 -0.22
N TYR A 358 9.74 -3.41 -0.51
CA TYR A 358 8.86 -3.19 -1.65
C TYR A 358 9.63 -3.52 -2.92
N PHE A 359 9.09 -4.39 -3.78
CA PHE A 359 9.80 -4.75 -5.01
C PHE A 359 9.85 -3.58 -6.00
N SER A 360 10.85 -3.59 -6.88
CA SER A 360 11.02 -2.53 -7.85
C SER A 360 9.88 -2.52 -8.89
N VAL A 361 9.36 -1.33 -9.18
CA VAL A 361 8.42 -1.12 -10.29
C VAL A 361 9.13 -1.00 -11.63
N SER A 362 10.46 -0.84 -11.65
CA SER A 362 11.29 -0.75 -12.86
C SER A 362 11.89 -2.11 -13.21
N THR A 363 11.64 -2.62 -14.41
CA THR A 363 12.28 -3.83 -14.93
C THR A 363 13.77 -3.65 -15.14
N GLU A 364 14.24 -2.43 -15.41
CA GLU A 364 15.65 -2.10 -15.60
C GLU A 364 16.44 -2.20 -14.29
N ALA A 365 15.81 -1.97 -13.14
CA ALA A 365 16.45 -2.13 -11.84
C ALA A 365 17.00 -3.55 -11.65
N TYR A 366 16.29 -4.57 -12.13
CA TYR A 366 16.72 -5.98 -12.04
C TYR A 366 17.88 -6.35 -12.98
N LYS A 367 18.31 -5.42 -13.84
CA LYS A 367 19.50 -5.60 -14.69
C LYS A 367 20.77 -5.00 -14.08
N LEU A 368 20.61 -4.18 -13.03
CA LEU A 368 21.75 -3.54 -12.34
C LEU A 368 22.49 -4.54 -11.45
N SER A 369 23.83 -4.43 -11.40
CA SER A 369 24.69 -5.31 -10.60
C SER A 369 24.33 -5.27 -9.11
N GLU A 370 24.04 -4.08 -8.58
CA GLU A 370 23.68 -3.86 -7.17
C GLU A 370 22.41 -4.60 -6.76
N MET A 371 21.42 -4.67 -7.67
CA MET A 371 20.20 -5.45 -7.44
C MET A 371 20.51 -6.95 -7.44
N ASN A 372 21.27 -7.43 -8.43
CA ASN A 372 21.58 -8.85 -8.55
C ASN A 372 22.42 -9.34 -7.35
N GLU A 373 23.44 -8.59 -6.95
CA GLU A 373 24.26 -8.90 -5.77
C GLU A 373 23.41 -8.93 -4.50
N TYR A 374 22.46 -7.98 -4.34
CA TYR A 374 21.55 -7.96 -3.22
C TYR A 374 20.63 -9.18 -3.19
N LEU A 375 20.02 -9.54 -4.32
CA LEU A 375 19.11 -10.67 -4.46
C LEU A 375 19.82 -12.02 -4.27
N ASP A 376 21.07 -12.14 -4.70
CA ASP A 376 21.86 -13.35 -4.48
C ASP A 376 22.25 -13.54 -3.01
N ALA A 377 22.53 -12.43 -2.31
CA ALA A 377 22.75 -12.44 -0.86
C ALA A 377 21.45 -12.58 -0.04
N ASN A 378 20.27 -12.33 -0.64
CA ASN A 378 18.97 -12.29 0.02
C ASN A 378 17.90 -12.98 -0.85
N PRO A 379 17.97 -14.29 -1.09
CA PRO A 379 17.10 -14.99 -2.03
C PRO A 379 15.61 -14.88 -1.68
N GLN A 380 15.27 -14.70 -0.40
CA GLN A 380 13.88 -14.53 0.07
C GLN A 380 13.19 -13.29 -0.53
N PHE A 381 13.94 -12.33 -1.07
CA PHE A 381 13.37 -11.17 -1.75
C PHE A 381 12.93 -11.48 -3.20
N LYS A 382 13.40 -12.58 -3.81
CA LYS A 382 13.03 -12.95 -5.18
C LYS A 382 11.57 -13.40 -5.31
N THR A 383 11.03 -14.05 -4.28
CA THR A 383 9.68 -14.66 -4.29
C THR A 383 8.59 -13.68 -4.72
N ALA A 384 8.66 -12.41 -4.27
CA ALA A 384 7.65 -11.40 -4.57
C ALA A 384 7.55 -11.08 -6.06
N ILE A 385 8.70 -10.85 -6.70
CA ILE A 385 8.73 -10.49 -8.12
C ILE A 385 8.48 -11.71 -9.01
N GLU A 386 8.93 -12.89 -8.60
CA GLU A 386 8.64 -14.12 -9.30
C GLU A 386 7.14 -14.39 -9.29
N GLN A 387 6.47 -14.29 -8.12
CA GLN A 387 5.02 -14.41 -8.01
C GLN A 387 4.28 -13.36 -8.85
N LEU A 388 4.75 -12.10 -8.85
CA LEU A 388 4.13 -11.03 -9.62
C LEU A 388 4.19 -11.29 -11.13
N ARG A 389 5.24 -11.94 -11.62
CA ARG A 389 5.45 -12.22 -13.05
C ARG A 389 4.76 -13.49 -13.56
N GLU A 390 4.05 -14.22 -12.68
CA GLU A 390 3.22 -15.34 -13.12
C GLU A 390 2.08 -14.87 -14.03
N ASP A 391 1.76 -15.63 -15.06
CA ASP A 391 0.77 -15.28 -16.09
C ASP A 391 -0.69 -15.25 -15.59
N ASN A 392 -0.94 -15.79 -14.38
CA ASN A 392 -2.27 -15.90 -13.79
C ASN A 392 -2.67 -14.70 -12.91
N ASN A 393 -1.78 -13.69 -12.78
CA ASN A 393 -2.08 -12.48 -12.02
C ASN A 393 -3.12 -11.61 -12.76
N LYS A 394 -3.97 -10.97 -11.97
CA LYS A 394 -5.00 -10.04 -12.46
C LYS A 394 -4.96 -8.76 -11.64
N SER A 395 -5.35 -7.67 -12.28
CA SER A 395 -5.61 -6.44 -11.55
C SER A 395 -6.80 -6.64 -10.61
N GLY A 396 -6.66 -6.23 -9.36
CA GLY A 396 -7.72 -6.29 -8.35
C GLY A 396 -8.89 -5.36 -8.68
N ALA A 397 -9.90 -5.35 -7.80
CA ALA A 397 -11.05 -4.47 -7.95
C ALA A 397 -10.69 -3.00 -7.76
N VAL A 398 -11.50 -2.11 -8.31
CA VAL A 398 -11.37 -0.65 -8.19
C VAL A 398 -12.72 -0.08 -7.79
N LEU A 399 -12.86 0.30 -6.51
CA LEU A 399 -14.12 0.75 -5.93
C LEU A 399 -13.91 2.07 -5.17
N GLY A 400 -14.82 3.02 -5.34
CA GLY A 400 -14.74 4.29 -4.61
C GLY A 400 -14.99 4.18 -3.10
N VAL A 401 -15.51 3.03 -2.64
CA VAL A 401 -15.86 2.73 -1.25
C VAL A 401 -14.94 1.69 -0.61
N PHE A 402 -13.78 1.42 -1.18
CA PHE A 402 -12.89 0.34 -0.71
C PHE A 402 -12.48 0.44 0.76
N PRO A 403 -12.15 1.61 1.33
CA PRO A 403 -11.82 1.69 2.76
C PRO A 403 -12.98 1.20 3.64
N GLU A 404 -14.23 1.57 3.30
CA GLU A 404 -15.44 1.13 4.00
C GLU A 404 -15.70 -0.37 3.77
N ALA A 405 -15.44 -0.85 2.56
CA ALA A 405 -15.58 -2.27 2.21
C ALA A 405 -14.61 -3.14 3.01
N ARG A 406 -13.32 -2.80 3.10
CA ARG A 406 -12.33 -3.53 3.92
C ARG A 406 -12.71 -3.53 5.39
N ALA A 407 -13.12 -2.40 5.93
CA ALA A 407 -13.58 -2.31 7.33
C ALA A 407 -14.76 -3.25 7.62
N SER A 408 -15.75 -3.33 6.69
CA SER A 408 -16.88 -4.25 6.81
C SER A 408 -16.46 -5.73 6.75
N ILE A 409 -15.53 -6.07 5.85
CA ILE A 409 -14.99 -7.44 5.72
C ILE A 409 -14.29 -7.85 7.02
N GLU A 410 -13.38 -7.01 7.51
CA GLU A 410 -12.60 -7.27 8.73
C GLU A 410 -13.49 -7.45 9.95
N GLU A 411 -14.50 -6.58 10.12
CA GLU A 411 -15.45 -6.68 11.21
C GLU A 411 -16.25 -7.99 11.20
N ASN A 412 -16.73 -8.40 10.04
CA ASN A 412 -17.53 -9.62 9.92
C ASN A 412 -16.68 -10.89 10.04
N ILE A 413 -15.46 -10.92 9.52
CA ILE A 413 -14.51 -12.03 9.73
C ILE A 413 -14.21 -12.15 11.25
N GLU A 414 -13.90 -11.06 11.93
CA GLU A 414 -13.64 -11.07 13.37
C GLU A 414 -14.81 -11.66 14.17
N LYS A 415 -16.05 -11.28 13.86
CA LYS A 415 -17.25 -11.83 14.48
C LYS A 415 -17.41 -13.35 14.25
N VAL A 416 -17.08 -13.83 13.05
CA VAL A 416 -17.09 -15.28 12.75
C VAL A 416 -16.03 -16.00 13.55
N LEU A 417 -14.81 -15.50 13.61
CA LEU A 417 -13.71 -16.11 14.37
C LEU A 417 -13.97 -16.10 15.88
N ASN A 418 -14.75 -15.13 16.36
CA ASN A 418 -15.22 -15.07 17.76
C ASN A 418 -16.48 -15.91 18.02
N ASN A 419 -17.02 -16.63 17.00
CA ASN A 419 -18.26 -17.40 17.08
C ASN A 419 -19.53 -16.57 17.40
N GLU A 420 -19.54 -15.29 17.02
CA GLU A 420 -20.69 -14.39 17.21
C GLU A 420 -21.74 -14.52 16.11
N ILE A 421 -21.29 -14.78 14.86
CA ILE A 421 -22.14 -15.00 13.68
C ILE A 421 -21.61 -16.17 12.85
N THR A 422 -22.47 -16.70 11.96
CA THR A 422 -22.05 -17.75 11.02
C THR A 422 -21.33 -17.16 9.80
N PRO A 423 -20.51 -17.96 9.06
CA PRO A 423 -19.89 -17.54 7.82
C PRO A 423 -20.88 -16.98 6.80
N GLU A 424 -22.03 -17.62 6.61
CA GLU A 424 -23.08 -17.18 5.69
C GLU A 424 -23.62 -15.80 6.07
N THR A 425 -23.95 -15.62 7.37
CA THR A 425 -24.40 -14.32 7.89
C THR A 425 -23.36 -13.23 7.69
N ALA A 426 -22.08 -13.56 7.86
CA ALA A 426 -20.97 -12.61 7.65
C ALA A 426 -20.94 -12.15 6.18
N VAL A 427 -20.97 -13.08 5.24
CA VAL A 427 -20.93 -12.77 3.79
C VAL A 427 -22.14 -11.93 3.36
N GLU A 428 -23.35 -12.28 3.83
CA GLU A 428 -24.56 -11.48 3.60
C GLU A 428 -24.43 -10.04 4.14
N ASN A 429 -23.91 -9.88 5.36
CA ASN A 429 -23.69 -8.57 5.97
C ASN A 429 -22.67 -7.74 5.21
N MET A 430 -21.55 -8.34 4.81
CA MET A 430 -20.51 -7.70 3.98
C MET A 430 -21.13 -7.18 2.67
N ALA A 431 -21.79 -8.06 1.92
CA ALA A 431 -22.41 -7.71 0.64
C ALA A 431 -23.43 -6.58 0.79
N LYS A 432 -24.34 -6.68 1.76
CA LYS A 432 -25.34 -5.67 2.05
C LYS A 432 -24.74 -4.30 2.38
N THR A 433 -23.70 -4.29 3.23
CA THR A 433 -23.04 -3.05 3.65
C THR A 433 -22.33 -2.40 2.48
N ILE A 434 -21.55 -3.17 1.72
CA ILE A 434 -20.77 -2.66 0.61
C ILE A 434 -21.67 -2.20 -0.53
N ASN A 435 -22.72 -2.97 -0.89
CA ASN A 435 -23.67 -2.57 -1.93
C ASN A 435 -24.44 -1.28 -1.56
N SER A 436 -24.76 -1.10 -0.28
CA SER A 436 -25.36 0.16 0.20
C SER A 436 -24.39 1.34 0.09
N ALA A 437 -23.11 1.12 0.36
CA ALA A 437 -22.08 2.14 0.20
C ALA A 437 -21.85 2.51 -1.27
N LEU A 438 -21.78 1.51 -2.17
CA LEU A 438 -21.69 1.70 -3.62
C LEU A 438 -22.86 2.51 -4.17
N ASP A 439 -24.10 2.18 -3.77
CA ASP A 439 -25.30 2.92 -4.20
C ASP A 439 -25.25 4.40 -3.80
N LYS A 440 -24.82 4.70 -2.57
CA LYS A 440 -24.65 6.08 -2.09
C LYS A 440 -23.53 6.79 -2.85
N TYR A 441 -22.38 6.15 -3.01
CA TYR A 441 -21.23 6.70 -3.70
C TYR A 441 -21.55 7.06 -5.15
N ASN A 442 -22.15 6.12 -5.90
CA ASN A 442 -22.52 6.30 -7.29
C ASN A 442 -23.59 7.39 -7.50
N LYS A 443 -24.46 7.62 -6.50
CA LYS A 443 -25.45 8.71 -6.54
C LYS A 443 -24.83 10.07 -6.27
N SER A 444 -23.76 10.14 -5.47
CA SER A 444 -23.09 11.40 -5.14
C SER A 444 -22.08 11.87 -6.19
N ASN A 445 -21.64 10.97 -7.07
CA ASN A 445 -20.67 11.24 -8.14
C ASN A 445 -21.31 11.29 -9.54
N LYS A 446 -22.64 11.33 -9.63
CA LYS A 446 -23.41 11.62 -10.85
C LYS A 446 -23.89 13.05 -10.83
#